data_36879e4502391a34a8afb2e84e7c1d57
#
_entry.id   36879e4502391a34a8afb2e84e7c1d57
#
_cell.length_a   1.000
_cell.length_b   1.000
_cell.length_c   1.000
_cell.angle_alpha   90.00
_cell.angle_beta   90.00
_cell.angle_gamma   90.00
#
_symmetry.space_group_name_H-M   'P 1'
#
loop_
_entity.id
_entity.type
_entity.pdbx_description
1 polymer ?
#
loop_
_entity_poly.entity_id
_entity_poly.type
_entity_poly.pdbx_seq_one_letter_code
_entity_poly.pdbx_strand_id
1 'polypeptide(L)'
;VSGQTFEHQNEDGTWNELFARGVNIGSSLPGKWFTEFVRSEQLFIDWFEKISAMGANTIRVYTLLAPEFYSALQYYNASCAEQPLLLYQEIWPEENPIDGDYLAPEYEEEYKQEIRHVIDAMHGRAVIPERDFRAYGLYTSDISPYIAGYLVGRELEPEEVIRTDERNPG
;
A
#
# COMPACT_ATOMS: atom_id res chain seq x y z
N VAL A 1 18.25 4.14 -1.86
CA VAL A 1 19.01 2.86 -1.77
C VAL A 1 20.44 3.15 -2.19
N SER A 2 21.39 2.85 -1.35
CA SER A 2 22.82 2.95 -1.64
C SER A 2 23.43 1.55 -1.66
N GLY A 3 23.81 1.07 -2.84
CA GLY A 3 24.31 -0.30 -2.99
C GLY A 3 23.29 -1.36 -2.60
N GLN A 4 23.51 -2.04 -1.48
CA GLN A 4 22.63 -3.11 -0.98
C GLN A 4 21.81 -2.69 0.26
N THR A 5 21.86 -1.42 0.66
CA THR A 5 21.18 -0.92 1.84
C THR A 5 20.03 0.02 1.48
N PHE A 6 18.95 -0.06 2.25
CA PHE A 6 17.92 0.97 2.23
C PHE A 6 18.36 2.11 3.13
N GLU A 7 18.05 3.33 2.72
CA GLU A 7 18.35 4.53 3.49
C GLU A 7 17.10 5.39 3.56
N HIS A 8 16.93 6.11 4.65
CA HIS A 8 15.91 7.15 4.78
C HIS A 8 16.57 8.49 5.05
N GLN A 9 15.95 9.54 4.59
CA GLN A 9 16.41 10.91 4.82
C GLN A 9 15.77 11.46 6.09
N ASN A 10 16.60 12.00 6.97
CA ASN A 10 16.13 12.70 8.16
C ASN A 10 15.68 14.13 7.79
N GLU A 11 15.00 14.81 8.73
CA GLU A 11 14.55 16.19 8.54
C GLU A 11 15.71 17.17 8.29
N ASP A 12 16.88 16.90 8.81
CA ASP A 12 18.10 17.71 8.61
C ASP A 12 18.79 17.45 7.26
N GLY A 13 18.22 16.57 6.44
CA GLY A 13 18.75 16.19 5.12
C GLY A 13 19.82 15.11 5.13
N THR A 14 20.23 14.61 6.30
CA THR A 14 21.17 13.48 6.39
C THR A 14 20.48 12.17 6.05
N TRP A 15 21.27 11.19 5.59
CA TRP A 15 20.78 9.84 5.26
C TRP A 15 21.25 8.83 6.28
N ASN A 16 20.34 8.04 6.79
CA ASN A 16 20.60 6.92 7.69
C ASN A 16 20.21 5.61 7.04
N GLU A 17 20.99 4.56 7.33
CA GLU A 17 20.65 3.21 6.94
C GLU A 17 19.34 2.76 7.61
N LEU A 18 18.43 2.21 6.81
CA LEU A 18 17.18 1.63 7.27
C LEU A 18 17.27 0.11 7.24
N PHE A 19 17.38 -0.50 8.41
CA PHE A 19 17.16 -1.93 8.58
C PHE A 19 15.66 -2.15 8.82
N ALA A 20 14.92 -2.51 7.75
CA ALA A 20 13.48 -2.70 7.80
C ALA A 20 13.12 -3.94 8.64
N ARG A 21 12.37 -3.73 9.71
CA ARG A 21 11.72 -4.75 10.54
C ARG A 21 10.24 -4.52 10.43
N GLY A 22 9.56 -5.32 9.62
CA GLY A 22 8.20 -5.02 9.19
C GLY A 22 7.15 -6.05 9.58
N VAL A 23 5.91 -5.59 9.57
CA VAL A 23 4.70 -6.39 9.74
C VAL A 23 3.77 -6.16 8.57
N ASN A 24 3.23 -7.23 7.99
CA ASN A 24 2.15 -7.14 7.01
C ASN A 24 0.81 -6.91 7.73
N ILE A 25 0.05 -5.91 7.28
CA ILE A 25 -1.29 -5.61 7.78
C ILE A 25 -2.30 -5.98 6.70
N GLY A 26 -3.28 -6.79 7.07
CA GLY A 26 -4.39 -7.13 6.20
C GLY A 26 -5.45 -6.02 6.12
N SER A 27 -6.35 -6.16 5.16
CA SER A 27 -7.43 -5.20 4.90
C SER A 27 -8.64 -5.36 5.82
N SER A 28 -8.80 -6.53 6.42
CA SER A 28 -10.00 -6.93 7.17
C SER A 28 -9.66 -7.60 8.50
N LEU A 29 -10.68 -7.80 9.33
CA LEU A 29 -10.58 -8.50 10.61
C LEU A 29 -10.66 -10.03 10.41
N PRO A 30 -10.13 -10.81 11.37
CA PRO A 30 -10.31 -12.27 11.37
C PRO A 30 -11.78 -12.66 11.26
N GLY A 31 -12.08 -13.59 10.35
CA GLY A 31 -13.44 -14.05 10.07
C GLY A 31 -14.25 -13.16 9.12
N LYS A 32 -13.65 -12.11 8.59
CA LYS A 32 -14.21 -11.25 7.55
C LYS A 32 -13.54 -11.53 6.20
N TRP A 33 -14.25 -11.21 5.11
CA TRP A 33 -13.66 -11.24 3.79
C TRP A 33 -12.62 -10.12 3.63
N PHE A 34 -11.61 -10.35 2.83
CA PHE A 34 -10.53 -9.37 2.59
C PHE A 34 -11.03 -8.05 1.98
N THR A 35 -12.25 -8.04 1.40
CA THR A 35 -12.92 -6.85 0.86
C THR A 35 -13.78 -6.11 1.88
N GLU A 36 -13.96 -6.65 3.09
CA GLU A 36 -14.63 -5.97 4.20
C GLU A 36 -13.63 -5.10 4.96
N PHE A 37 -13.25 -3.98 4.35
CA PHE A 37 -12.22 -3.09 4.88
C PHE A 37 -12.54 -2.56 6.28
N VAL A 38 -11.53 -2.57 7.13
CA VAL A 38 -11.61 -1.94 8.46
C VAL A 38 -11.75 -0.42 8.28
N ARG A 39 -12.73 0.18 9.01
CA ARG A 39 -13.00 1.62 9.02
C ARG A 39 -12.98 2.17 10.44
N SER A 40 -11.89 1.92 11.17
CA SER A 40 -11.70 2.38 12.53
C SER A 40 -10.29 2.88 12.74
N GLU A 41 -10.13 4.20 12.83
CA GLU A 41 -8.83 4.83 13.13
C GLU A 41 -8.26 4.32 14.47
N GLN A 42 -9.10 4.22 15.52
CA GLN A 42 -8.64 3.77 16.84
C GLN A 42 -8.05 2.35 16.77
N LEU A 43 -8.69 1.44 16.03
CA LEU A 43 -8.19 0.08 15.90
C LEU A 43 -6.81 0.04 15.20
N PHE A 44 -6.63 0.87 14.19
CA PHE A 44 -5.32 0.99 13.53
C PHE A 44 -4.27 1.59 14.45
N ILE A 45 -4.60 2.60 15.25
CA ILE A 45 -3.69 3.17 16.25
C ILE A 45 -3.27 2.09 17.25
N ASP A 46 -4.22 1.31 17.78
CA ASP A 46 -3.93 0.20 18.71
C ASP A 46 -3.00 -0.86 18.08
N TRP A 47 -3.12 -1.08 16.78
CA TRP A 47 -2.22 -1.98 16.06
C TRP A 47 -0.83 -1.38 15.89
N PHE A 48 -0.73 -0.10 15.51
CA PHE A 48 0.55 0.58 15.35
C PHE A 48 1.34 0.63 16.66
N GLU A 49 0.66 0.87 17.79
CA GLU A 49 1.28 0.80 19.11
C GLU A 49 1.87 -0.58 19.41
N LYS A 50 1.13 -1.65 19.12
CA LYS A 50 1.60 -3.03 19.33
C LYS A 50 2.75 -3.39 18.39
N ILE A 51 2.67 -2.98 17.13
CA ILE A 51 3.70 -3.21 16.11
C ILE A 51 4.99 -2.50 16.52
N SER A 52 4.90 -1.25 16.92
CA SER A 52 6.04 -0.48 17.41
C SER A 52 6.65 -1.06 18.69
N ALA A 53 5.80 -1.50 19.62
CA ALA A 53 6.24 -2.12 20.88
C ALA A 53 7.03 -3.43 20.65
N MET A 54 6.82 -4.10 19.52
CA MET A 54 7.63 -5.26 19.11
C MET A 54 9.00 -4.86 18.52
N GLY A 55 9.27 -3.56 18.35
CA GLY A 55 10.48 -3.04 17.72
C GLY A 55 10.43 -3.01 16.20
N ALA A 56 9.25 -3.15 15.60
CA ALA A 56 9.08 -2.94 14.17
C ALA A 56 9.11 -1.44 13.83
N ASN A 57 9.64 -1.12 12.66
CA ASN A 57 9.74 0.25 12.14
C ASN A 57 9.10 0.42 10.77
N THR A 58 8.59 -0.67 10.21
CA THR A 58 7.91 -0.67 8.91
C THR A 58 6.63 -1.49 8.95
N ILE A 59 5.69 -1.11 8.11
CA ILE A 59 4.46 -1.87 7.84
C ILE A 59 4.30 -2.03 6.33
N ARG A 60 3.65 -3.10 5.90
CA ARG A 60 3.28 -3.33 4.51
C ARG A 60 1.79 -3.60 4.41
N VAL A 61 1.15 -3.01 3.43
CA VAL A 61 -0.23 -3.30 3.04
C VAL A 61 -0.28 -3.73 1.58
N TYR A 62 -1.13 -4.71 1.28
CA TYR A 62 -1.19 -5.35 -0.05
C TYR A 62 -1.94 -4.52 -1.09
N THR A 63 -2.86 -3.68 -0.65
CA THR A 63 -3.73 -2.86 -1.50
C THR A 63 -4.02 -1.53 -0.82
N LEU A 64 -4.66 -0.62 -1.54
CA LEU A 64 -5.21 0.59 -0.94
C LEU A 64 -6.20 0.18 0.17
N LEU A 65 -6.01 0.69 1.38
CA LEU A 65 -6.93 0.51 2.50
C LEU A 65 -7.93 1.67 2.58
N ALA A 66 -8.89 1.56 3.48
CA ALA A 66 -9.84 2.63 3.73
C ALA A 66 -9.13 3.90 4.27
N PRO A 67 -9.70 5.11 4.05
CA PRO A 67 -9.08 6.38 4.46
C PRO A 67 -8.67 6.43 5.93
N GLU A 68 -9.41 5.73 6.79
CA GLU A 68 -9.18 5.67 8.24
C GLU A 68 -7.79 5.08 8.60
N PHE A 69 -7.26 4.18 7.77
CA PHE A 69 -5.91 3.66 7.96
C PHE A 69 -4.85 4.77 7.82
N TYR A 70 -4.98 5.58 6.79
CA TYR A 70 -3.99 6.64 6.50
C TYR A 70 -4.12 7.82 7.48
N SER A 71 -5.34 8.15 7.90
CA SER A 71 -5.57 9.11 8.98
C SER A 71 -4.93 8.66 10.29
N ALA A 72 -5.13 7.39 10.63
CA ALA A 72 -4.53 6.78 11.83
C ALA A 72 -3.00 6.78 11.76
N LEU A 73 -2.42 6.43 10.59
CA LEU A 73 -0.97 6.41 10.41
C LEU A 73 -0.36 7.81 10.52
N GLN A 74 -0.99 8.81 9.90
CA GLN A 74 -0.56 10.20 10.02
C GLN A 74 -0.59 10.67 11.48
N TYR A 75 -1.70 10.42 12.17
CA TYR A 75 -1.86 10.77 13.59
C TYR A 75 -0.82 10.10 14.47
N TYR A 76 -0.66 8.78 14.30
CA TYR A 76 0.30 7.98 15.07
C TYR A 76 1.73 8.50 14.87
N ASN A 77 2.16 8.65 13.64
CA ASN A 77 3.52 9.09 13.32
C ASN A 77 3.80 10.54 13.79
N ALA A 78 2.81 11.43 13.71
CA ALA A 78 2.94 12.78 14.25
C ALA A 78 3.07 12.80 15.79
N SER A 79 2.50 11.79 16.48
CA SER A 79 2.58 11.66 17.94
C SER A 79 3.83 10.93 18.42
N CYS A 80 4.46 10.12 17.56
CA CYS A 80 5.64 9.27 17.84
C CYS A 80 6.83 9.72 17.00
N ALA A 81 7.16 11.01 17.03
CA ALA A 81 8.17 11.62 16.16
C ALA A 81 9.57 10.98 16.18
N GLU A 82 9.93 10.25 17.25
CA GLU A 82 11.26 9.64 17.36
C GLU A 82 11.41 8.36 16.51
N GLN A 83 10.34 7.61 16.27
CA GLN A 83 10.36 6.38 15.47
C GLN A 83 9.04 6.20 14.70
N PRO A 84 8.84 6.93 13.61
CA PRO A 84 7.66 6.74 12.79
C PRO A 84 7.65 5.35 12.15
N LEU A 85 6.46 4.78 11.97
CA LEU A 85 6.27 3.59 11.16
C LEU A 85 6.29 3.97 9.67
N LEU A 86 7.22 3.41 8.91
CA LEU A 86 7.30 3.63 7.48
C LEU A 86 6.41 2.61 6.75
N LEU A 87 5.78 3.05 5.67
CA LEU A 87 4.83 2.27 4.90
C LEU A 87 5.43 1.79 3.57
N TYR A 88 5.38 0.47 3.36
CA TYR A 88 5.43 -0.12 2.03
C TYR A 88 4.01 -0.29 1.51
N GLN A 89 3.62 0.54 0.55
CA GLN A 89 2.30 0.50 -0.07
C GLN A 89 2.34 -0.34 -1.33
N GLU A 90 1.61 -1.45 -1.34
CA GLU A 90 1.45 -2.24 -2.53
C GLU A 90 0.25 -1.77 -3.36
N ILE A 91 0.38 -1.88 -4.67
CA ILE A 91 -0.63 -1.52 -5.65
C ILE A 91 -1.03 -2.81 -6.37
N TRP A 92 -2.09 -3.44 -5.84
CA TRP A 92 -2.58 -4.72 -6.33
C TRP A 92 -3.38 -4.54 -7.61
N PRO A 93 -2.96 -5.14 -8.73
CA PRO A 93 -3.72 -5.12 -9.97
C PRO A 93 -4.97 -6.02 -9.90
N GLU A 94 -5.87 -5.89 -10.85
CA GLU A 94 -7.01 -6.81 -10.99
C GLU A 94 -6.52 -8.25 -11.26
N GLU A 95 -7.18 -9.22 -10.64
CA GLU A 95 -6.73 -10.62 -10.70
C GLU A 95 -7.17 -11.35 -11.97
N ASN A 96 -8.25 -10.90 -12.59
CA ASN A 96 -8.84 -11.60 -13.73
C ASN A 96 -9.04 -10.63 -14.90
N PRO A 97 -7.97 -10.30 -15.63
CA PRO A 97 -8.13 -9.48 -16.82
C PRO A 97 -9.02 -10.18 -17.85
N ILE A 98 -9.78 -9.40 -18.61
CA ILE A 98 -10.62 -9.94 -19.69
C ILE A 98 -9.73 -10.79 -20.61
N ASP A 99 -10.20 -11.98 -20.89
CA ASP A 99 -9.47 -12.97 -21.72
C ASP A 99 -8.11 -13.44 -21.15
N GLY A 100 -7.77 -13.11 -19.91
CA GLY A 100 -6.53 -13.53 -19.27
C GLY A 100 -5.27 -12.91 -19.85
N ASP A 101 -5.39 -11.74 -20.47
CA ASP A 101 -4.27 -11.00 -21.06
C ASP A 101 -3.91 -9.78 -20.19
N TYR A 102 -2.77 -9.89 -19.50
CA TYR A 102 -2.24 -8.82 -18.64
C TYR A 102 -1.61 -7.65 -19.42
N LEU A 103 -1.43 -7.78 -20.74
CA LEU A 103 -0.96 -6.72 -21.62
C LEU A 103 -2.09 -6.08 -22.45
N ALA A 104 -3.35 -6.47 -22.20
CA ALA A 104 -4.49 -5.84 -22.86
C ALA A 104 -4.53 -4.33 -22.52
N PRO A 105 -4.76 -3.44 -23.52
CA PRO A 105 -4.74 -1.99 -23.29
C PRO A 105 -5.75 -1.52 -22.23
N GLU A 106 -6.90 -2.15 -22.15
CA GLU A 106 -7.94 -1.83 -21.16
C GLU A 106 -7.47 -2.17 -19.74
N TYR A 107 -6.81 -3.31 -19.57
CA TYR A 107 -6.23 -3.72 -18.29
C TYR A 107 -5.08 -2.81 -17.87
N GLU A 108 -4.21 -2.47 -18.82
CA GLU A 108 -3.10 -1.54 -18.59
C GLU A 108 -3.59 -0.17 -18.09
N GLU A 109 -4.64 0.38 -18.72
CA GLU A 109 -5.17 1.69 -18.31
C GLU A 109 -5.90 1.63 -16.97
N GLU A 110 -6.63 0.54 -16.68
CA GLU A 110 -7.24 0.31 -15.37
C GLU A 110 -6.18 0.26 -14.27
N TYR A 111 -5.09 -0.49 -14.50
CA TYR A 111 -4.02 -0.58 -13.52
C TYR A 111 -3.27 0.76 -13.33
N LYS A 112 -3.04 1.50 -14.42
CA LYS A 112 -2.50 2.86 -14.33
C LYS A 112 -3.41 3.78 -13.51
N GLN A 113 -4.73 3.62 -13.64
CA GLN A 113 -5.68 4.39 -12.83
C GLN A 113 -5.60 4.02 -11.34
N GLU A 114 -5.44 2.73 -11.01
CA GLU A 114 -5.23 2.31 -9.62
C GLU A 114 -3.92 2.86 -9.05
N ILE A 115 -2.85 2.88 -9.83
CA ILE A 115 -1.59 3.52 -9.45
C ILE A 115 -1.81 5.01 -9.12
N ARG A 116 -2.56 5.75 -9.96
CA ARG A 116 -2.91 7.17 -9.70
C ARG A 116 -3.72 7.32 -8.42
N HIS A 117 -4.72 6.47 -8.20
CA HIS A 117 -5.53 6.47 -6.98
C HIS A 117 -4.66 6.31 -5.73
N VAL A 118 -3.76 5.33 -5.74
CA VAL A 118 -2.86 5.08 -4.61
C VAL A 118 -1.94 6.27 -4.38
N ILE A 119 -1.26 6.77 -5.41
CA ILE A 119 -0.35 7.92 -5.26
C ILE A 119 -1.09 9.14 -4.73
N ASP A 120 -2.26 9.47 -5.29
CA ASP A 120 -3.04 10.61 -4.83
C ASP A 120 -3.57 10.43 -3.40
N ALA A 121 -3.92 9.20 -3.01
CA ALA A 121 -4.31 8.89 -1.64
C ALA A 121 -3.15 9.09 -0.66
N MET A 122 -1.92 8.67 -1.01
CA MET A 122 -0.73 8.88 -0.17
C MET A 122 -0.41 10.36 0.04
N HIS A 123 -0.78 11.20 -0.91
CA HIS A 123 -0.63 12.66 -0.81
C HIS A 123 -1.87 13.39 -0.25
N GLY A 124 -2.87 12.66 0.25
CA GLY A 124 -4.06 13.24 0.87
C GLY A 124 -4.95 14.04 -0.08
N ARG A 125 -5.01 13.69 -1.35
CA ARG A 125 -5.76 14.43 -2.38
C ARG A 125 -6.65 13.56 -3.26
N ALA A 126 -6.98 12.33 -2.82
CA ALA A 126 -7.81 11.43 -3.60
C ALA A 126 -9.28 11.49 -3.16
N VAL A 127 -10.16 11.51 -4.15
CA VAL A 127 -11.60 11.25 -4.00
C VAL A 127 -11.92 10.06 -4.89
N ILE A 128 -12.08 8.90 -4.27
CA ILE A 128 -12.31 7.66 -4.99
C ILE A 128 -13.77 7.27 -4.80
N PRO A 129 -14.55 7.20 -5.88
CA PRO A 129 -15.95 6.76 -5.83
C PRO A 129 -16.07 5.33 -5.28
N GLU A 130 -17.26 5.00 -4.77
CA GLU A 130 -17.57 3.63 -4.36
C GLU A 130 -17.39 2.67 -5.54
N ARG A 131 -16.74 1.55 -5.25
CA ARG A 131 -16.36 0.53 -6.23
C ARG A 131 -16.35 -0.84 -5.58
N ASP A 132 -16.63 -1.86 -6.36
CA ASP A 132 -16.70 -3.24 -5.87
C ASP A 132 -15.30 -3.75 -5.45
N PHE A 133 -15.25 -4.47 -4.35
CA PHE A 133 -14.09 -5.21 -3.83
C PHE A 133 -12.81 -4.39 -3.55
N ARG A 134 -12.85 -3.07 -3.69
CA ARG A 134 -11.71 -2.17 -3.46
C ARG A 134 -12.06 -1.06 -2.50
N ALA A 135 -11.08 -0.55 -1.79
CA ALA A 135 -11.26 0.61 -0.93
C ALA A 135 -11.61 1.87 -1.73
N TYR A 136 -12.44 2.69 -1.12
CA TYR A 136 -12.92 3.95 -1.67
C TYR A 136 -13.16 4.98 -0.56
N GLY A 137 -13.30 6.23 -0.92
CA GLY A 137 -13.59 7.31 0.01
C GLY A 137 -12.81 8.58 -0.26
N LEU A 138 -12.80 9.45 0.74
CA LEU A 138 -12.06 10.72 0.72
C LEU A 138 -10.76 10.57 1.51
N TYR A 139 -9.64 10.65 0.81
CA TYR A 139 -8.29 10.56 1.39
C TYR A 139 -7.73 11.97 1.53
N THR A 140 -7.59 12.44 2.76
CA THR A 140 -7.13 13.81 3.08
C THR A 140 -5.83 13.85 3.89
N SER A 141 -5.35 12.69 4.32
CA SER A 141 -4.13 12.58 5.13
C SER A 141 -2.92 12.45 4.22
N ASP A 142 -2.02 13.42 4.25
CA ASP A 142 -0.73 13.34 3.54
C ASP A 142 0.24 12.49 4.37
N ILE A 143 0.48 11.28 3.90
CA ILE A 143 1.43 10.34 4.51
C ILE A 143 2.67 10.12 3.63
N SER A 144 2.81 10.92 2.58
CA SER A 144 3.95 10.82 1.66
C SER A 144 5.32 10.88 2.35
N PRO A 145 5.52 11.61 3.47
CA PRO A 145 6.79 11.58 4.20
C PRO A 145 7.12 10.23 4.84
N TYR A 146 6.14 9.37 5.02
CA TYR A 146 6.29 8.06 5.67
C TYR A 146 6.31 6.89 4.68
N ILE A 147 6.30 7.15 3.38
CA ILE A 147 6.36 6.09 2.36
C ILE A 147 7.80 5.60 2.20
N ALA A 148 8.05 4.34 2.57
CA ALA A 148 9.33 3.66 2.34
C ALA A 148 9.47 3.17 0.91
N GLY A 149 8.36 2.82 0.24
CA GLY A 149 8.35 2.38 -1.14
C GLY A 149 6.98 1.93 -1.62
N TYR A 150 6.86 1.81 -2.93
CA TYR A 150 5.70 1.21 -3.58
C TYR A 150 6.07 -0.16 -4.14
N LEU A 151 5.18 -1.12 -3.94
CA LEU A 151 5.29 -2.44 -4.58
C LEU A 151 4.25 -2.49 -5.68
N VAL A 152 4.73 -2.59 -6.92
CA VAL A 152 3.88 -2.57 -8.12
C VAL A 152 3.75 -3.99 -8.63
N GLY A 153 2.55 -4.54 -8.60
CA GLY A 153 2.28 -5.90 -9.04
C GLY A 153 1.65 -6.77 -7.95
N ARG A 154 1.53 -8.04 -8.27
CA ARG A 154 1.07 -9.10 -7.38
C ARG A 154 1.77 -10.42 -7.72
N GLU A 155 1.49 -11.45 -6.97
CA GLU A 155 1.83 -12.83 -7.35
C GLU A 155 0.98 -13.23 -8.57
N LEU A 156 1.65 -13.61 -9.67
CA LEU A 156 1.01 -14.14 -10.87
C LEU A 156 1.15 -15.65 -10.89
N GLU A 157 0.07 -16.35 -11.21
CA GLU A 157 0.12 -17.78 -11.44
C GLU A 157 0.82 -18.08 -12.77
N PRO A 158 1.60 -19.18 -12.87
CA PRO A 158 2.32 -19.52 -14.10
C PRO A 158 1.43 -19.56 -15.34
N GLU A 159 0.19 -20.06 -15.19
CA GLU A 159 -0.78 -20.16 -16.28
C GLU A 159 -1.27 -18.79 -16.77
N GLU A 160 -1.25 -17.77 -15.92
CA GLU A 160 -1.60 -16.38 -16.30
C GLU A 160 -0.51 -15.79 -17.18
N VAL A 161 0.75 -16.01 -16.81
CA VAL A 161 1.91 -15.58 -17.60
C VAL A 161 1.91 -16.27 -18.96
N ILE A 162 1.74 -17.60 -18.99
CA ILE A 162 1.71 -18.38 -20.24
C ILE A 162 0.61 -17.88 -21.18
N ARG A 163 -0.61 -17.65 -20.66
CA ARG A 163 -1.73 -17.13 -21.47
C ARG A 163 -1.45 -15.77 -22.05
N THR A 164 -0.83 -14.90 -21.26
CA THR A 164 -0.44 -13.56 -21.73
C THR A 164 0.60 -13.65 -22.83
N ASP A 165 1.65 -14.47 -22.67
CA ASP A 165 2.71 -14.66 -23.65
C ASP A 165 2.19 -15.28 -24.96
N GLU A 166 1.27 -16.25 -24.89
CA GLU A 166 0.63 -16.85 -26.07
C GLU A 166 -0.17 -15.84 -26.90
N ARG A 167 -0.74 -14.82 -26.24
CA ARG A 167 -1.50 -13.75 -26.90
C ARG A 167 -0.63 -12.63 -27.46
N ASN A 168 0.57 -12.48 -26.91
CA ASN A 168 1.52 -11.43 -27.27
C ASN A 168 2.86 -12.04 -27.73
N PRO A 169 2.86 -12.84 -28.80
CA PRO A 169 4.11 -13.40 -29.32
C PRO A 169 4.99 -12.27 -29.82
N GLY A 170 6.20 -12.13 -29.28
CA GLY A 170 7.20 -11.12 -29.61
C GLY A 170 7.82 -11.32 -31.01
#